data_023e3feccbf95bc65cfd92617fb6804f
#
_entry.id   023e3feccbf95bc65cfd92617fb6804f
#
_cell.length_a   1.000
_cell.length_b   1.000
_cell.length_c   1.000
_cell.angle_alpha   90.00
_cell.angle_beta   90.00
_cell.angle_gamma   90.00
#
_symmetry.space_group_name_H-M   'P 1'
#
loop_
_entity.id
_entity.type
_entity.pdbx_description
1 polymer ?
#
loop_
_entity_poly.entity_id
_entity_poly.type
_entity_poly.pdbx_seq_one_letter_code
_entity_poly.pdbx_strand_id
1 'polypeptide(L)'
;MGDIAEIVEMFEREMPIKLFWMDEDKREHEEEAPLRMIEAVNLLGYIAPSVKTLDWLFDELRNRVARRFIRAQENGSLERAFVDGKVRIDNEAVYKYLDAFDAIVLELRDNITFVRLSERGRKIYREAAVREFRDRVQ
;
A
#
# COMPACT_ATOMS: atom_id res chain seq x y z
N MET A 1 21.24 -5.87 -1.10
CA MET A 1 20.03 -5.30 -1.70
C MET A 1 20.35 -4.87 -3.13
N GLY A 2 19.42 -5.02 -4.05
CA GLY A 2 19.60 -4.67 -5.44
C GLY A 2 19.73 -3.16 -5.68
N ASP A 3 20.04 -2.77 -6.91
CA ASP A 3 20.01 -1.38 -7.29
C ASP A 3 18.57 -0.85 -7.34
N ILE A 4 18.44 0.48 -7.50
CA ILE A 4 17.12 1.13 -7.47
C ILE A 4 16.22 0.63 -8.60
N ALA A 5 16.77 0.39 -9.80
CA ALA A 5 16.00 -0.10 -10.93
C ALA A 5 15.39 -1.49 -10.66
N GLU A 6 16.18 -2.38 -10.06
CA GLU A 6 15.69 -3.72 -9.69
C GLU A 6 14.60 -3.66 -8.61
N ILE A 7 14.79 -2.78 -7.63
CA ILE A 7 13.79 -2.61 -6.55
C ILE A 7 12.48 -2.07 -7.14
N VAL A 8 12.54 -1.10 -8.05
CA VAL A 8 11.34 -0.59 -8.72
C VAL A 8 10.61 -1.70 -9.47
N GLU A 9 11.34 -2.55 -10.19
CA GLU A 9 10.72 -3.70 -10.87
C GLU A 9 10.00 -4.62 -9.89
N MET A 10 10.62 -4.91 -8.75
CA MET A 10 10.00 -5.74 -7.72
C MET A 10 8.75 -5.06 -7.12
N PHE A 11 8.82 -3.76 -6.87
CA PHE A 11 7.73 -2.99 -6.27
C PHE A 11 6.54 -2.81 -7.23
N GLU A 12 6.79 -2.85 -8.53
CA GLU A 12 5.73 -2.77 -9.55
C GLU A 12 5.00 -4.08 -9.78
N ARG A 13 5.52 -5.19 -9.29
CA ARG A 13 4.85 -6.50 -9.41
C ARG A 13 3.70 -6.59 -8.43
N GLU A 14 2.61 -7.17 -8.88
CA GLU A 14 1.51 -7.52 -7.99
C GLU A 14 1.95 -8.61 -7.03
N MET A 15 1.66 -8.42 -5.75
CA MET A 15 1.85 -9.43 -4.75
C MET A 15 0.55 -9.66 -4.00
N PRO A 16 0.29 -10.88 -3.56
CA PRO A 16 -0.92 -11.13 -2.77
C PRO A 16 -0.80 -10.50 -1.40
N ILE A 17 -1.84 -9.77 -1.00
CA ILE A 17 -1.99 -9.25 0.35
C ILE A 17 -3.29 -9.81 0.92
N LYS A 18 -3.27 -10.21 2.18
CA LYS A 18 -4.49 -10.72 2.82
C LYS A 18 -5.45 -9.60 3.09
N LEU A 19 -6.70 -9.83 2.68
CA LEU A 19 -7.84 -8.93 2.87
C LEU A 19 -8.82 -9.64 3.79
N PHE A 20 -9.22 -8.99 4.86
CA PHE A 20 -10.09 -9.55 5.90
C PHE A 20 -11.35 -8.72 6.04
N TRP A 21 -12.50 -9.37 6.13
CA TRP A 21 -13.75 -8.67 6.47
C TRP A 21 -14.70 -9.59 7.19
N MET A 22 -15.68 -8.99 7.84
CA MET A 22 -16.74 -9.71 8.51
C MET A 22 -18.07 -9.44 7.80
N ASP A 23 -18.82 -10.48 7.49
CA ASP A 23 -20.13 -10.36 6.84
C ASP A 23 -21.23 -10.02 7.86
N GLU A 24 -22.46 -9.89 7.37
CA GLU A 24 -23.62 -9.55 8.20
C GLU A 24 -23.93 -10.62 9.25
N ASP A 25 -23.60 -11.87 8.97
CA ASP A 25 -23.77 -13.01 9.88
C ASP A 25 -22.59 -13.15 10.85
N LYS A 26 -21.71 -12.16 10.91
CA LYS A 26 -20.49 -12.14 11.75
C LYS A 26 -19.50 -13.23 11.40
N ARG A 27 -19.52 -13.73 10.17
CA ARG A 27 -18.53 -14.68 9.67
C ARG A 27 -17.32 -13.93 9.14
N GLU A 28 -16.16 -14.40 9.52
CA GLU A 28 -14.91 -13.83 9.03
C GLU A 28 -14.55 -14.41 7.67
N HIS A 29 -14.13 -13.53 6.76
CA HIS A 29 -13.63 -13.87 5.44
C HIS A 29 -12.17 -13.45 5.32
N GLU A 30 -11.39 -14.27 4.64
CA GLU A 30 -10.00 -13.99 4.31
C GLU A 30 -9.79 -14.32 2.84
N GLU A 31 -9.30 -13.34 2.10
CA GLU A 31 -9.00 -13.50 0.68
C GLU A 31 -7.63 -12.89 0.37
N GLU A 32 -7.01 -13.34 -0.71
CA GLU A 32 -5.82 -12.70 -1.24
C GLU A 32 -6.20 -11.72 -2.34
N ALA A 33 -5.72 -10.50 -2.23
CA ALA A 33 -5.96 -9.45 -3.20
C ALA A 33 -4.63 -8.87 -3.67
N PRO A 34 -4.50 -8.47 -4.94
CA PRO A 34 -3.24 -7.94 -5.43
C PRO A 34 -2.97 -6.52 -4.94
N LEU A 35 -1.73 -6.29 -4.54
CA LEU A 35 -1.22 -4.97 -4.20
C LEU A 35 0.21 -4.85 -4.74
N ARG A 36 0.53 -3.69 -5.31
CA ARG A 36 1.89 -3.36 -5.72
C ARG A 36 2.48 -2.42 -4.69
N MET A 37 3.66 -2.75 -4.16
CA MET A 37 4.31 -1.91 -3.14
C MET A 37 4.65 -0.51 -3.64
N ILE A 38 4.82 -0.36 -4.95
CA ILE A 38 5.04 0.97 -5.53
C ILE A 38 3.89 1.93 -5.22
N GLU A 39 2.69 1.43 -4.97
CA GLU A 39 1.55 2.27 -4.62
C GLU A 39 1.76 2.98 -3.28
N ALA A 40 2.36 2.31 -2.29
CA ALA A 40 2.71 2.92 -1.02
C ALA A 40 3.78 4.01 -1.21
N VAL A 41 4.79 3.72 -1.99
CA VAL A 41 5.87 4.67 -2.30
C VAL A 41 5.29 5.89 -3.02
N ASN A 42 4.42 5.69 -4.00
CA ASN A 42 3.80 6.79 -4.76
C ASN A 42 2.93 7.67 -3.88
N LEU A 43 2.16 7.09 -2.96
CA LEU A 43 1.36 7.86 -2.01
C LEU A 43 2.25 8.77 -1.16
N LEU A 44 3.31 8.24 -0.57
CA LEU A 44 4.22 8.99 0.28
C LEU A 44 5.01 10.03 -0.50
N GLY A 45 5.43 9.71 -1.71
CA GLY A 45 6.16 10.63 -2.58
C GLY A 45 5.29 11.80 -3.05
N TYR A 46 4.03 11.52 -3.38
CA TYR A 46 3.10 12.52 -3.85
C TYR A 46 2.78 13.58 -2.78
N ILE A 47 2.67 13.19 -1.51
CA ILE A 47 2.35 14.11 -0.43
C ILE A 47 3.57 14.84 0.14
N ALA A 48 4.78 14.41 -0.20
CA ALA A 48 5.99 15.06 0.31
C ALA A 48 6.03 16.54 -0.08
N PRO A 49 6.52 17.46 0.79
CA PRO A 49 7.21 17.17 2.05
C PRO A 49 6.28 16.94 3.26
N SER A 50 4.97 16.91 3.08
CA SER A 50 4.05 16.60 4.19
C SER A 50 4.28 15.19 4.72
N VAL A 51 4.12 15.02 6.03
CA VAL A 51 4.29 13.73 6.70
C VAL A 51 2.93 13.27 7.20
N LYS A 52 2.62 12.01 6.99
CA LYS A 52 1.35 11.40 7.42
C LYS A 52 1.62 10.30 8.44
N THR A 53 0.57 9.90 9.15
CA THR A 53 0.65 8.79 10.09
C THR A 53 0.75 7.47 9.34
N LEU A 54 1.33 6.47 9.98
CA LEU A 54 1.40 5.11 9.43
C LEU A 54 -0.01 4.54 9.22
N ASP A 55 -0.94 4.84 10.14
CA ASP A 55 -2.34 4.43 10.01
C ASP A 55 -2.99 5.02 8.76
N TRP A 56 -2.69 6.28 8.43
CA TRP A 56 -3.17 6.88 7.19
C TRP A 56 -2.73 6.10 5.96
N LEU A 57 -1.46 5.71 5.93
CA LEU A 57 -0.93 4.92 4.80
C LEU A 57 -1.68 3.58 4.67
N PHE A 58 -1.84 2.88 5.77
CA PHE A 58 -2.55 1.60 5.76
C PHE A 58 -4.01 1.76 5.34
N ASP A 59 -4.68 2.81 5.81
CA ASP A 59 -6.07 3.09 5.43
C ASP A 59 -6.20 3.37 3.92
N GLU A 60 -5.28 4.14 3.36
CA GLU A 60 -5.26 4.42 1.93
C GLU A 60 -5.05 3.15 1.09
N LEU A 61 -4.09 2.31 1.50
CA LEU A 61 -3.82 1.05 0.81
C LEU A 61 -5.01 0.08 0.93
N ARG A 62 -5.59 -0.03 2.13
CA ARG A 62 -6.79 -0.84 2.36
C ARG A 62 -7.93 -0.42 1.42
N ASN A 63 -8.18 0.87 1.32
CA ASN A 63 -9.25 1.39 0.48
C ASN A 63 -9.03 1.05 -0.99
N ARG A 64 -7.81 1.17 -1.47
CA ARG A 64 -7.46 0.82 -2.86
C ARG A 64 -7.66 -0.66 -3.14
N VAL A 65 -7.15 -1.51 -2.27
CA VAL A 65 -7.25 -2.97 -2.41
C VAL A 65 -8.71 -3.41 -2.36
N ALA A 66 -9.46 -2.95 -1.37
CA ALA A 66 -10.87 -3.32 -1.19
C ALA A 66 -11.72 -2.89 -2.39
N ARG A 67 -11.57 -1.66 -2.87
CA ARG A 67 -12.34 -1.16 -4.02
C ARG A 67 -12.06 -1.94 -5.29
N ARG A 68 -10.80 -2.27 -5.54
CA ARG A 68 -10.43 -3.07 -6.72
C ARG A 68 -10.99 -4.48 -6.64
N PHE A 69 -10.93 -5.09 -5.45
CA PHE A 69 -11.45 -6.44 -5.24
C PHE A 69 -12.97 -6.48 -5.40
N ILE A 70 -13.69 -5.50 -4.84
CA ILE A 70 -15.14 -5.39 -4.98
C ILE A 70 -15.54 -5.30 -6.45
N ARG A 71 -14.87 -4.43 -7.22
CA ARG A 71 -15.16 -4.25 -8.64
C ARG A 71 -14.86 -5.50 -9.46
N ALA A 72 -13.76 -6.18 -9.17
CA ALA A 72 -13.33 -7.34 -9.93
C ALA A 72 -14.24 -8.57 -9.69
N GLN A 73 -14.81 -8.69 -8.51
CA GLN A 73 -15.55 -9.90 -8.11
C GLN A 73 -17.03 -9.64 -7.79
N GLU A 74 -17.48 -8.40 -7.92
CA GLU A 74 -18.86 -8.01 -7.61
C GLU A 74 -19.32 -8.52 -6.24
N ASN A 75 -18.44 -8.35 -5.24
CA ASN A 75 -18.64 -8.91 -3.90
C ASN A 75 -19.44 -7.95 -3.03
N GLY A 76 -20.76 -8.15 -2.95
CA GLY A 76 -21.67 -7.32 -2.15
C GLY A 76 -21.44 -7.41 -0.64
N SER A 77 -21.01 -8.56 -0.13
CA SER A 77 -20.67 -8.73 1.28
C SER A 77 -19.49 -7.88 1.67
N LEU A 78 -18.42 -7.87 0.87
CA LEU A 78 -17.25 -7.05 1.09
C LEU A 78 -17.60 -5.55 0.96
N GLU A 79 -18.42 -5.19 -0.02
CA GLU A 79 -18.86 -3.80 -0.21
C GLU A 79 -19.57 -3.26 1.04
N ARG A 80 -20.48 -4.03 1.60
CA ARG A 80 -21.18 -3.65 2.84
C ARG A 80 -20.21 -3.53 4.01
N ALA A 81 -19.31 -4.49 4.18
CA ALA A 81 -18.28 -4.43 5.22
C ALA A 81 -17.37 -3.21 5.05
N PHE A 82 -17.04 -2.86 3.81
CA PHE A 82 -16.21 -1.69 3.49
C PHE A 82 -16.91 -0.39 3.91
N VAL A 83 -18.19 -0.24 3.58
CA VAL A 83 -19.00 0.93 3.98
C VAL A 83 -19.07 1.03 5.50
N ASP A 84 -19.19 -0.09 6.20
CA ASP A 84 -19.28 -0.15 7.66
C ASP A 84 -17.92 -0.04 8.38
N GLY A 85 -16.82 0.12 7.64
CA GLY A 85 -15.49 0.24 8.23
C GLY A 85 -14.93 -1.05 8.81
N LYS A 86 -15.41 -2.21 8.36
CA LYS A 86 -15.07 -3.54 8.90
C LYS A 86 -14.13 -4.33 7.99
N VAL A 87 -13.35 -3.64 7.18
CA VAL A 87 -12.37 -4.26 6.28
C VAL A 87 -10.97 -3.89 6.75
N ARG A 88 -10.05 -4.84 6.69
CA ARG A 88 -8.64 -4.60 6.97
C ARG A 88 -7.76 -5.42 6.04
N ILE A 89 -6.53 -4.98 5.87
CA ILE A 89 -5.49 -5.74 5.15
C ILE A 89 -4.39 -6.13 6.13
N ASP A 90 -3.50 -7.00 5.69
CA ASP A 90 -2.33 -7.40 6.47
C ASP A 90 -1.30 -6.26 6.49
N ASN A 91 -1.46 -5.33 7.40
CA ASN A 91 -0.59 -4.16 7.56
C ASN A 91 0.86 -4.56 7.86
N GLU A 92 1.04 -5.62 8.64
CA GLU A 92 2.39 -6.09 9.01
C GLU A 92 3.17 -6.55 7.77
N ALA A 93 2.53 -7.26 6.85
CA ALA A 93 3.17 -7.69 5.62
C ALA A 93 3.61 -6.51 4.77
N VAL A 94 2.77 -5.47 4.66
CA VAL A 94 3.11 -4.23 3.95
C VAL A 94 4.32 -3.55 4.60
N TYR A 95 4.27 -3.36 5.91
CA TYR A 95 5.35 -2.72 6.65
C TYR A 95 6.67 -3.47 6.48
N LYS A 96 6.66 -4.78 6.70
CA LYS A 96 7.87 -5.61 6.60
C LYS A 96 8.50 -5.55 5.21
N TYR A 97 7.68 -5.52 4.17
CA TYR A 97 8.18 -5.42 2.80
C TYR A 97 8.87 -4.08 2.54
N LEU A 98 8.22 -2.97 2.94
CA LEU A 98 8.79 -1.63 2.77
C LEU A 98 10.08 -1.46 3.60
N ASP A 99 10.07 -1.98 4.82
CA ASP A 99 11.23 -1.90 5.73
C ASP A 99 12.40 -2.74 5.22
N ALA A 100 12.13 -3.92 4.67
CA ALA A 100 13.18 -4.81 4.14
C ALA A 100 14.01 -4.15 3.04
N PHE A 101 13.42 -3.24 2.29
CA PHE A 101 14.11 -2.48 1.23
C PHE A 101 14.53 -1.08 1.67
N ASP A 102 14.41 -0.78 2.95
CA ASP A 102 14.77 0.52 3.52
C ASP A 102 14.09 1.68 2.80
N ALA A 103 12.82 1.48 2.43
CA ALA A 103 12.06 2.46 1.65
C ALA A 103 11.43 3.55 2.52
N ILE A 104 11.21 3.30 3.79
CA ILE A 104 10.49 4.21 4.69
C ILE A 104 11.26 4.46 5.98
N VAL A 105 10.94 5.59 6.61
CA VAL A 105 11.40 5.96 7.94
C VAL A 105 10.18 6.18 8.81
N LEU A 106 10.18 5.58 9.99
CA LEU A 106 9.15 5.80 11.00
C LEU A 106 9.65 6.76 12.07
N GLU A 107 8.75 7.60 12.55
CA GLU A 107 9.04 8.54 13.63
C GLU A 107 7.89 8.51 14.62
N LEU A 108 8.22 8.27 15.89
CA LEU A 108 7.24 8.27 16.96
C LEU A 108 7.21 9.64 17.63
N ARG A 109 6.03 10.28 17.64
CA ARG A 109 5.78 11.56 18.33
C ARG A 109 4.47 11.44 19.11
N ASP A 110 4.50 11.71 20.40
CA ASP A 110 3.31 11.69 21.26
C ASP A 110 2.47 10.41 21.09
N ASN A 111 3.16 9.26 21.04
CA ASN A 111 2.57 7.93 20.85
C ASN A 111 1.90 7.72 19.48
N ILE A 112 2.15 8.61 18.52
CA ILE A 112 1.65 8.49 17.15
C ILE A 112 2.84 8.19 16.23
N THR A 113 2.73 7.15 15.42
CA THR A 113 3.76 6.78 14.45
C THR A 113 3.52 7.49 13.13
N PHE A 114 4.48 8.31 12.71
CA PHE A 114 4.50 8.97 11.41
C PHE A 114 5.39 8.19 10.45
N VAL A 115 5.09 8.30 9.17
CA VAL A 115 5.84 7.63 8.11
C VAL A 115 6.20 8.61 7.00
N ARG A 116 7.40 8.45 6.47
CA ARG A 116 7.85 9.16 5.26
C ARG A 116 8.79 8.27 4.47
N LEU A 117 9.02 8.64 3.23
CA LEU A 117 10.04 7.96 2.44
C LEU A 117 11.43 8.23 3.02
N SER A 118 12.25 7.19 3.08
CA SER A 118 13.67 7.33 3.31
C SER A 118 14.33 8.00 2.09
N GLU A 119 15.61 8.31 2.19
CA GLU A 119 16.36 8.75 1.01
C GLU A 119 16.28 7.72 -0.12
N ARG A 120 16.40 6.44 0.23
CA ARG A 120 16.27 5.34 -0.72
C ARG A 120 14.85 5.26 -1.29
N GLY A 121 13.83 5.43 -0.46
CA GLY A 121 12.44 5.48 -0.89
C GLY A 121 12.17 6.61 -1.89
N ARG A 122 12.78 7.77 -1.69
CA ARG A 122 12.69 8.88 -2.64
C ARG A 122 13.32 8.54 -3.99
N LYS A 123 14.44 7.82 -3.99
CA LYS A 123 15.07 7.34 -5.22
C LYS A 123 14.18 6.36 -5.96
N ILE A 124 13.53 5.44 -5.22
CA ILE A 124 12.56 4.50 -5.78
C ILE A 124 11.40 5.26 -6.42
N TYR A 125 10.85 6.24 -5.70
CA TYR A 125 9.75 7.07 -6.20
C TYR A 125 10.12 7.78 -7.51
N ARG A 126 11.29 8.42 -7.56
CA ARG A 126 11.75 9.15 -8.76
C ARG A 126 11.97 8.22 -9.94
N GLU A 127 12.61 7.05 -9.71
CA GLU A 127 12.84 6.08 -10.78
C GLU A 127 11.52 5.54 -11.33
N ALA A 128 10.55 5.25 -10.47
CA ALA A 128 9.23 4.81 -10.88
C ALA A 128 8.52 5.88 -11.72
N ALA A 129 8.62 7.15 -11.33
CA ALA A 129 8.02 8.26 -12.06
C ALA A 129 8.66 8.43 -13.45
N VAL A 130 9.99 8.29 -13.54
CA VAL A 130 10.71 8.38 -14.83
C VAL A 130 10.27 7.24 -15.76
N ARG A 131 10.14 6.03 -15.24
CA ARG A 131 9.69 4.88 -16.03
C ARG A 131 8.28 5.09 -16.55
N GLU A 132 7.37 5.55 -15.71
CA GLU A 132 5.99 5.85 -16.09
C GLU A 132 5.94 6.90 -17.20
N PHE A 133 6.76 7.95 -17.08
CA PHE A 133 6.87 8.98 -18.11
C PHE A 133 7.37 8.42 -19.44
N ARG A 134 8.43 7.59 -19.42
CA ARG A 134 8.94 6.93 -20.62
C ARG A 134 7.90 6.10 -21.32
N ASP A 135 7.14 5.33 -20.55
CA ASP A 135 6.09 4.44 -21.10
C ASP A 135 4.99 5.24 -21.78
N ARG A 136 4.65 6.43 -21.25
CA ARG A 136 3.62 7.29 -21.84
C ARG A 136 4.04 7.97 -23.13
N VAL A 137 5.35 8.25 -23.33
CA VAL A 137 5.81 8.99 -24.51
C VAL A 137 6.33 8.07 -25.62
N GLN A 138 6.37 6.79 -25.38
CA GLN A 138 6.67 5.78 -26.40
C GLN A 138 5.36 5.18 -26.96
#